data_f365c320ee8c0f13c1ff838db0a5a8e9
#
_entry.id   f365c320ee8c0f13c1ff838db0a5a8e9
#
_cell.length_a   1.000
_cell.length_b   1.000
_cell.length_c   1.000
_cell.angle_alpha   90.00
_cell.angle_beta   90.00
_cell.angle_gamma   90.00
#
_symmetry.space_group_name_H-M   'P 1'
#
loop_
_entity.id
_entity.type
_entity.pdbx_description
1 polymer ?
#
loop_
_entity_poly.entity_id
_entity_poly.type
_entity_poly.pdbx_seq_one_letter_code
_entity_poly.pdbx_strand_id
1 'polypeptide(L)' 'MIYVTRLNGKTFVLNCDLIETMEETPDTVITLTGGNKYIVSERLDELIARIAKFHQQCHPLYSEVEESKE' A
#
# COMPACT_ATOMS: atom_id res chain seq x y z
N MET A 1 6.19 4.51 2.67
CA MET A 1 5.81 3.89 3.97
C MET A 1 4.37 4.20 4.26
N ILE A 2 3.60 3.19 4.60
CA ILE A 2 2.20 3.37 4.98
C ILE A 2 1.93 2.59 6.25
N TYR A 3 0.94 3.04 7.01
CA TYR A 3 0.49 2.31 8.19
C TYR A 3 -0.57 1.29 7.77
N VAL A 4 -0.45 0.08 8.29
CA VAL A 4 -1.43 -0.97 8.06
C VAL A 4 -1.69 -1.68 9.38
N THR A 5 -2.82 -2.38 9.47
CA THR A 5 -3.29 -2.98 10.70
C THR A 5 -3.40 -4.49 10.52
N ARG A 6 -2.77 -5.26 11.41
CA ARG A 6 -2.91 -6.71 11.40
C ARG A 6 -4.32 -7.08 11.87
N LEU A 7 -4.72 -8.31 11.58
CA LEU A 7 -6.04 -8.79 11.98
C LEU A 7 -6.23 -8.73 13.49
N ASN A 8 -5.15 -8.82 14.26
CA ASN A 8 -5.24 -8.74 15.72
C ASN A 8 -5.32 -7.31 16.22
N GLY A 9 -5.40 -6.32 15.34
CA GLY A 9 -5.54 -4.93 15.71
C GLY A 9 -4.25 -4.15 15.88
N LYS A 10 -3.12 -4.80 15.76
CA LYS A 10 -1.84 -4.12 15.91
C LYS A 10 -1.43 -3.44 14.61
N THR A 11 -0.97 -2.20 14.73
CA THR A 11 -0.57 -1.39 13.59
C THR A 11 0.94 -1.53 13.35
N PHE A 12 1.33 -1.58 12.09
CA PHE A 12 2.74 -1.56 11.75
C PHE A 12 2.94 -0.76 10.47
N VAL A 13 4.20 -0.40 10.21
CA VAL A 13 4.57 0.40 9.04
C VAL A 13 5.11 -0.52 7.97
N LEU A 14 4.63 -0.33 6.75
CA LEU A 14 5.01 -1.16 5.61
C LEU A 14 5.64 -0.28 4.54
N ASN A 15 6.75 -0.76 3.97
CA ASN A 15 7.39 -0.06 2.85
C ASN A 15 6.63 -0.43 1.57
N CYS A 16 5.82 0.49 1.09
CA CYS A 16 4.96 0.21 -0.05
C CYS A 16 5.76 0.06 -1.35
N ASP A 17 7.00 0.48 -1.39
CA ASP A 17 7.84 0.28 -2.57
C ASP A 17 8.23 -1.18 -2.77
N LEU A 18 8.09 -2.00 -1.73
CA LEU A 18 8.42 -3.42 -1.80
C LEU A 18 7.21 -4.30 -2.07
N ILE A 19 6.04 -3.71 -2.26
CA ILE A 19 4.82 -4.47 -2.50
C ILE A 19 4.82 -4.97 -3.94
N GLU A 20 4.66 -6.28 -4.11
CA GLU A 20 4.54 -6.89 -5.42
C GLU A 20 3.08 -7.03 -5.81
N THR A 21 2.26 -7.62 -4.94
CA THR A 21 0.84 -7.82 -5.22
C THR A 21 0.03 -7.59 -3.95
N MET A 22 -1.24 -7.22 -4.14
CA MET A 22 -2.21 -7.14 -3.06
C MET A 22 -3.49 -7.78 -3.56
N GLU A 23 -4.10 -8.62 -2.72
CA GLU A 23 -5.31 -9.33 -3.06
C GLU A 23 -6.28 -9.27 -1.89
N GLU A 24 -7.57 -9.29 -2.21
CA GLU A 24 -8.61 -9.27 -1.15
C GLU A 24 -9.57 -10.43 -1.38
N THR A 25 -9.19 -11.65 -0.91
CA THR A 25 -10.00 -12.86 -1.08
C THR A 25 -9.65 -13.87 0.00
N PRO A 26 -10.38 -13.95 1.09
CA PRO A 26 -11.40 -13.00 1.58
C PRO A 26 -10.78 -11.84 2.34
N ASP A 27 -9.57 -12.03 2.88
CA ASP A 27 -8.85 -10.99 3.60
C ASP A 27 -7.83 -10.34 2.67
N THR A 28 -7.41 -9.12 3.03
CA THR A 28 -6.42 -8.42 2.25
C THR A 28 -5.04 -9.01 2.53
N VAL A 29 -4.41 -9.55 1.49
CA VAL A 29 -3.07 -10.14 1.58
C VAL A 29 -2.11 -9.30 0.75
N ILE A 30 -1.03 -8.86 1.40
CA ILE A 30 0.02 -8.07 0.74
C ILE A 30 1.24 -8.97 0.59
N THR A 31 1.72 -9.12 -0.66
CA THR A 31 2.92 -9.90 -0.93
C THR A 31 4.04 -8.95 -1.32
N LEU A 32 5.17 -9.07 -0.63
CA LEU A 32 6.34 -8.25 -0.91
C LEU A 32 7.27 -8.95 -1.89
N THR A 33 8.15 -8.17 -2.51
CA THR A 33 9.08 -8.69 -3.51
C THR A 33 10.00 -9.77 -2.95
N GLY A 34 10.24 -9.75 -1.65
CA GLY A 34 11.05 -10.78 -1.01
C GLY A 34 10.31 -12.06 -0.70
N GLY A 35 9.03 -12.14 -1.03
CA GLY A 35 8.21 -13.34 -0.80
C GLY A 35 7.44 -13.32 0.49
N ASN A 36 7.67 -12.36 1.37
CA ASN A 36 6.92 -12.25 2.62
C ASN A 36 5.49 -11.82 2.34
N LYS A 37 4.56 -12.38 3.11
CA LYS A 37 3.14 -12.05 2.97
C LYS A 37 2.59 -11.56 4.29
N TYR A 38 1.73 -10.55 4.21
CA TYR A 38 1.07 -9.99 5.40
C TYR A 38 -0.43 -9.95 5.16
N ILE A 39 -1.19 -10.31 6.18
CA ILE A 39 -2.64 -10.24 6.14
C ILE A 39 -3.04 -9.05 6.99
N VAL A 40 -3.78 -8.11 6.40
CA VAL A 40 -4.16 -6.87 7.07
C VAL A 40 -5.67 -6.69 7.04
N SER A 41 -6.16 -5.82 7.91
CA SER A 41 -7.60 -5.59 8.04
C SER A 41 -8.10 -4.50 7.10
N GLU A 42 -7.21 -3.68 6.57
CA GLU A 42 -7.62 -2.64 5.61
C GLU A 42 -8.12 -3.28 4.33
N ARG A 43 -9.09 -2.63 3.70
CA ARG A 43 -9.58 -3.08 2.41
C ARG A 43 -8.62 -2.65 1.33
N LEU A 44 -8.69 -3.32 0.20
CA LEU A 44 -7.77 -3.07 -0.91
C LEU A 44 -7.81 -1.62 -1.38
N ASP A 45 -9.02 -1.06 -1.51
CA ASP A 45 -9.16 0.32 -1.96
C ASP A 45 -8.57 1.31 -0.94
N GLU A 46 -8.65 0.99 0.35
CA GLU A 46 -8.02 1.83 1.37
C GLU A 46 -6.51 1.84 1.22
N LEU A 47 -5.92 0.69 0.95
CA LEU A 47 -4.47 0.59 0.77
C LEU A 47 -4.03 1.37 -0.45
N ILE A 48 -4.76 1.24 -1.54
CA ILE A 48 -4.43 1.97 -2.77
C ILE A 48 -4.47 3.48 -2.50
N ALA A 49 -5.46 3.95 -1.75
CA ALA A 49 -5.57 5.36 -1.43
C ALA A 49 -4.40 5.82 -0.56
N ARG A 50 -4.00 5.01 0.41
CA ARG A 50 -2.88 5.37 1.28
C ARG A 50 -1.57 5.43 0.53
N ILE A 51 -1.36 4.49 -0.39
CA ILE A 51 -0.15 4.47 -1.20
C ILE A 51 -0.10 5.68 -2.10
N ALA A 52 -1.21 6.01 -2.74
CA ALA A 52 -1.27 7.17 -3.62
C ALA A 52 -0.99 8.45 -2.85
N LYS A 53 -1.56 8.59 -1.65
CA LYS A 53 -1.34 9.77 -0.84
C LYS A 53 0.12 9.88 -0.41
N PHE A 54 0.73 8.75 -0.04
CA PHE A 54 2.14 8.75 0.34
C PHE A 54 3.01 9.24 -0.81
N HIS A 55 2.76 8.75 -2.01
CA HIS A 55 3.54 9.15 -3.18
C HIS A 55 3.37 10.63 -3.48
N GLN A 56 2.16 11.16 -3.33
CA GLN A 56 1.94 12.59 -3.54
C GLN A 56 2.72 13.44 -2.54
N GLN A 57 2.78 13.00 -1.29
CA GLN A 57 3.47 13.76 -0.25
C GLN A 57 4.97 13.71 -0.41
N CYS A 58 5.51 12.59 -0.84
CA CYS A 58 6.95 12.41 -0.95
C CYS A 58 7.48 12.83 -2.31
N HIS A 59 6.62 12.87 -3.33
CA HIS A 59 7.02 13.16 -4.70
C HIS A 59 6.01 14.07 -5.38
N PRO A 60 5.95 15.34 -4.96
CA PRO A 60 4.96 16.25 -5.55
C PRO A 60 5.12 16.41 -7.06
N LEU A 61 6.36 16.40 -7.55
CA LEU A 61 6.60 16.50 -8.99
C LEU A 61 6.18 15.23 -9.72
N TYR A 62 6.26 14.10 -9.03
CA TYR A 62 5.81 12.84 -9.58
C TYR A 62 4.32 12.89 -9.93
N SER A 63 3.54 13.49 -9.05
CA SER A 63 2.11 13.63 -9.29
C SER A 63 1.84 14.43 -10.54
N GLU A 64 2.59 15.53 -10.74
CA GLU A 64 2.45 16.35 -11.93
C GLU A 64 2.83 15.59 -13.19
N VAL A 65 3.89 14.79 -13.10
CA VAL A 65 4.34 14.03 -14.26
C VAL A 65 3.27 13.02 -14.67
N GLU A 66 2.65 12.38 -13.70
CA GLU A 66 1.60 11.43 -14.01
C GLU A 66 0.43 12.08 -14.70
N GLU A 67 0.05 13.25 -14.24
CA GLU A 67 -1.06 13.97 -14.85
C GLU A 67 -0.74 14.33 -16.30
N SER A 68 0.49 14.71 -16.56
CA SER A 68 0.87 15.11 -17.91
C SER A 68 0.89 13.91 -18.87
N LYS A 69 1.01 12.70 -18.37
CA LYS A 69 1.00 11.52 -19.20
C LYS A 69 -0.41 11.15 -19.66
N GLU A 70 -1.38 11.57 -18.94
CA GLU A 70 -2.76 11.23 -19.24
C GLU A 70 -3.40 12.31 -20.08
#